data_ec1b5c53b63c991aaacb0bfdc4d33a37
#
_entry.id   ec1b5c53b63c991aaacb0bfdc4d33a37
#
_cell.length_a   1.000
_cell.length_b   1.000
_cell.length_c   1.000
_cell.angle_alpha   90.00
_cell.angle_beta   90.00
_cell.angle_gamma   90.00
#
_symmetry.space_group_name_H-M   'P 1'
#
loop_
_entity.id
_entity.type
_entity.pdbx_description
1 polymer ?
#
loop_
_entity_poly.entity_id
_entity_poly.type
_entity_poly.pdbx_seq_one_letter_code
_entity_poly.pdbx_strand_id
1 'polypeptide(L)'
;MSNSLSGNNSSTVVQELYRLYLEEKKSPGGEYSSHWKERIADVDIEYSSNGIVMNGRGFGEFNGIHKERSLYYRLKNIPNKLFIRRMLKKSNPDHIAKSKKIISSMEKVYTYDDARMVLTVGVLSQFIEELNSATVVIIGDGYGELGCLLKAIFPRVRIIQINLGEVLIFDAHYTGKAYPDYEHKLVNKNSPELCKDFNYVEAGNAADLNIQADVFINTVSMAEMTLNTVHDYFKIFRSQKSDSYFYCCNRLSKQHPDGYVCNFADYGWLESDHVLLDELCPWHQKAPRNRPPFYYRFDGPIQHKLILIEPSIAEQT
;
A
#
# COMPACT_ATOMS: atom_id res chain seq x y z
N MET A 1 -26.53 14.80 -29.91
CA MET A 1 -25.28 15.22 -29.23
C MET A 1 -25.03 14.19 -28.13
N SER A 2 -24.26 13.16 -28.44
CA SER A 2 -23.90 12.10 -27.54
C SER A 2 -22.70 12.59 -26.73
N ASN A 3 -22.91 12.98 -25.48
CA ASN A 3 -21.81 13.16 -24.51
C ASN A 3 -21.20 11.81 -24.24
N SER A 4 -20.08 11.53 -24.88
CA SER A 4 -19.16 10.47 -24.47
C SER A 4 -18.50 10.94 -23.17
N LEU A 5 -19.15 10.66 -22.04
CA LEU A 5 -18.47 10.61 -20.75
C LEU A 5 -17.53 9.40 -20.81
N SER A 6 -16.31 9.62 -21.28
CA SER A 6 -15.19 8.71 -21.01
C SER A 6 -14.91 8.81 -19.50
N GLY A 7 -15.73 8.12 -18.71
CA GLY A 7 -15.66 8.19 -17.27
C GLY A 7 -14.40 7.46 -16.80
N ASN A 8 -13.48 8.19 -16.18
CA ASN A 8 -12.45 7.68 -15.30
C ASN A 8 -13.13 7.07 -14.05
N ASN A 9 -13.79 5.93 -14.23
CA ASN A 9 -14.52 5.21 -13.19
C ASN A 9 -13.68 4.01 -12.73
N SER A 10 -13.73 3.71 -11.44
CA SER A 10 -13.00 2.58 -10.85
C SER A 10 -13.33 1.22 -11.52
N SER A 11 -14.57 1.01 -11.97
CA SER A 11 -14.95 -0.22 -12.68
C SER A 11 -14.21 -0.38 -14.00
N THR A 12 -14.00 0.70 -14.75
CA THR A 12 -13.23 0.69 -16.00
C THR A 12 -11.76 0.35 -15.73
N VAL A 13 -11.17 0.94 -14.69
CA VAL A 13 -9.79 0.65 -14.28
C VAL A 13 -9.63 -0.81 -13.89
N VAL A 14 -10.55 -1.35 -13.08
CA VAL A 14 -10.54 -2.76 -12.67
C VAL A 14 -10.66 -3.70 -13.87
N GLN A 15 -11.53 -3.39 -14.84
CA GLN A 15 -11.68 -4.19 -16.07
C GLN A 15 -10.40 -4.20 -16.91
N GLU A 16 -9.75 -3.05 -17.05
CA GLU A 16 -8.51 -2.94 -17.80
C GLU A 16 -7.37 -3.69 -17.13
N LEU A 17 -7.21 -3.55 -15.81
CA LEU A 17 -6.23 -4.30 -15.02
C LEU A 17 -6.48 -5.81 -15.09
N TYR A 18 -7.74 -6.24 -15.03
CA TYR A 18 -8.07 -7.65 -15.15
C TYR A 18 -7.75 -8.21 -16.53
N ARG A 19 -7.97 -7.42 -17.60
CA ARG A 19 -7.57 -7.80 -18.96
C ARG A 19 -6.04 -7.96 -19.06
N LEU A 20 -5.26 -7.03 -18.51
CA LEU A 20 -3.80 -7.13 -18.47
C LEU A 20 -3.34 -8.37 -17.70
N TYR A 21 -3.94 -8.64 -16.54
CA TYR A 21 -3.67 -9.86 -15.78
C TYR A 21 -3.89 -11.14 -16.60
N LEU A 22 -5.00 -11.22 -17.36
CA LEU A 22 -5.26 -12.39 -18.22
C LEU A 22 -4.26 -12.51 -19.38
N GLU A 23 -3.74 -11.41 -19.87
CA GLU A 23 -2.69 -11.39 -20.91
C GLU A 23 -1.35 -11.86 -20.32
N GLU A 24 -0.96 -11.36 -19.15
CA GLU A 24 0.28 -11.76 -18.47
C GLU A 24 0.24 -13.23 -18.06
N LYS A 25 -0.89 -13.74 -17.62
CA LYS A 25 -1.06 -15.17 -17.29
C LYS A 25 -0.78 -16.09 -18.49
N LYS A 26 -1.01 -15.63 -19.72
CA LYS A 26 -0.72 -16.38 -20.95
C LYS A 26 0.76 -16.36 -21.34
N SER A 27 1.49 -15.32 -20.96
CA SER A 27 2.89 -15.10 -21.30
C SER A 27 3.63 -14.46 -20.11
N PRO A 28 3.93 -15.24 -19.06
CA PRO A 28 4.58 -14.71 -17.86
C PRO A 28 5.95 -14.11 -18.22
N GLY A 29 6.10 -12.79 -18.08
CA GLY A 29 7.32 -12.06 -18.41
C GLY A 29 7.89 -11.23 -17.26
N GLY A 30 7.21 -11.12 -16.13
CA GLY A 30 7.61 -10.25 -15.03
C GLY A 30 8.78 -10.79 -14.21
N GLU A 31 9.74 -9.93 -13.88
CA GLU A 31 10.80 -10.22 -12.91
C GLU A 31 10.28 -10.07 -11.48
N TYR A 32 9.67 -11.13 -10.95
CA TYR A 32 9.23 -11.18 -9.56
C TYR A 32 10.32 -11.76 -8.64
N SER A 33 10.38 -11.27 -7.39
CA SER A 33 11.16 -11.97 -6.35
C SER A 33 10.62 -13.39 -6.14
N SER A 34 11.44 -14.29 -5.61
CA SER A 34 11.00 -15.67 -5.31
C SER A 34 9.82 -15.69 -4.33
N HIS A 35 9.74 -14.72 -3.42
CA HIS A 35 8.62 -14.55 -2.51
C HIS A 35 7.30 -14.33 -3.27
N TRP A 36 7.28 -13.42 -4.24
CA TRP A 36 6.09 -13.12 -5.01
C TRP A 36 5.77 -14.19 -6.04
N LYS A 37 6.79 -14.83 -6.65
CA LYS A 37 6.57 -16.01 -7.51
C LYS A 37 5.80 -17.11 -6.81
N GLU A 38 6.17 -17.43 -5.55
CA GLU A 38 5.45 -18.42 -4.76
C GLU A 38 4.02 -17.98 -4.41
N ARG A 39 3.83 -16.69 -4.10
CA ARG A 39 2.51 -16.14 -3.73
C ARG A 39 1.55 -16.07 -4.90
N ILE A 40 2.02 -15.60 -6.04
CA ILE A 40 1.21 -15.43 -7.26
C ILE A 40 0.85 -16.79 -7.89
N ALA A 41 1.74 -17.78 -7.81
CA ALA A 41 1.51 -19.11 -8.38
C ALA A 41 0.22 -19.76 -7.85
N ASP A 42 -0.20 -19.46 -6.62
CA ASP A 42 -1.38 -19.98 -5.97
C ASP A 42 -2.61 -19.04 -6.07
N VAL A 43 -2.46 -17.87 -6.71
CA VAL A 43 -3.55 -16.89 -6.81
C VAL A 43 -4.25 -17.00 -8.15
N ASP A 44 -5.56 -17.18 -8.10
CA ASP A 44 -6.43 -17.08 -9.27
C ASP A 44 -7.49 -16.00 -9.00
N ILE A 45 -7.58 -15.04 -9.92
CA ILE A 45 -8.49 -13.90 -9.80
C ILE A 45 -9.61 -14.11 -10.81
N GLU A 46 -10.84 -14.05 -10.32
CA GLU A 46 -12.05 -14.04 -11.13
C GLU A 46 -12.74 -12.68 -10.95
N TYR A 47 -13.03 -12.01 -12.05
CA TYR A 47 -13.80 -10.77 -12.07
C TYR A 47 -15.11 -10.97 -12.82
N SER A 48 -16.21 -10.60 -12.17
CA SER A 48 -17.56 -10.71 -12.72
C SER A 48 -18.43 -9.52 -12.30
N SER A 49 -19.67 -9.49 -12.75
CA SER A 49 -20.66 -8.49 -12.29
C SER A 49 -20.89 -8.50 -10.78
N ASN A 50 -20.55 -9.59 -10.10
CA ASN A 50 -20.67 -9.74 -8.64
C ASN A 50 -19.43 -9.25 -7.89
N GLY A 51 -18.40 -8.76 -8.60
CA GLY A 51 -17.16 -8.27 -8.04
C GLY A 51 -15.96 -9.17 -8.33
N ILE A 52 -14.91 -9.00 -7.51
CA ILE A 52 -13.67 -9.78 -7.61
C ILE A 52 -13.70 -10.90 -6.58
N VAL A 53 -13.31 -12.08 -7.02
CA VAL A 53 -13.05 -13.25 -6.17
C VAL A 53 -11.60 -13.65 -6.36
N MET A 54 -10.90 -13.83 -5.24
CA MET A 54 -9.55 -14.38 -5.24
C MET A 54 -9.59 -15.79 -4.66
N ASN A 55 -9.13 -16.75 -5.44
CA ASN A 55 -8.90 -18.11 -5.02
C ASN A 55 -7.40 -18.28 -4.71
N GLY A 56 -7.06 -19.03 -3.65
CA GLY A 56 -5.68 -19.25 -3.24
C GLY A 56 -5.34 -18.67 -1.87
N ARG A 57 -4.03 -18.62 -1.53
CA ARG A 57 -3.57 -18.17 -0.19
C ARG A 57 -3.73 -16.67 0.05
N GLY A 58 -3.82 -15.88 -1.02
CA GLY A 58 -3.94 -14.44 -0.93
C GLY A 58 -2.71 -13.73 -0.31
N PHE A 59 -2.85 -12.44 -0.08
CA PHE A 59 -1.84 -11.58 0.54
C PHE A 59 -2.49 -10.71 1.62
N GLY A 60 -1.66 -10.22 2.57
CA GLY A 60 -2.15 -9.45 3.71
C GLY A 60 -3.14 -10.23 4.61
N GLU A 61 -3.99 -9.52 5.33
CA GLU A 61 -5.07 -10.13 6.12
C GLU A 61 -6.31 -10.43 5.25
N PHE A 62 -6.18 -11.35 4.30
CA PHE A 62 -7.29 -11.79 3.43
C PHE A 62 -8.55 -12.18 4.22
N ASN A 63 -8.39 -12.69 5.43
CA ASN A 63 -9.51 -13.01 6.32
C ASN A 63 -10.39 -11.79 6.70
N GLY A 64 -9.92 -10.56 6.48
CA GLY A 64 -10.68 -9.32 6.65
C GLY A 64 -11.78 -9.11 5.59
N ILE A 65 -11.78 -9.87 4.49
CA ILE A 65 -12.75 -9.70 3.38
C ILE A 65 -14.13 -10.22 3.74
N HIS A 66 -14.27 -11.14 4.71
CA HIS A 66 -15.54 -11.73 5.07
C HIS A 66 -16.13 -11.11 6.33
N LYS A 67 -17.35 -10.54 6.23
CA LYS A 67 -18.12 -10.08 7.41
C LYS A 67 -18.30 -11.22 8.41
N GLU A 68 -17.95 -10.96 9.67
CA GLU A 68 -18.24 -11.86 10.78
C GLU A 68 -19.76 -12.09 10.91
N ARG A 69 -20.23 -13.26 10.52
CA ARG A 69 -21.67 -13.60 10.56
C ARG A 69 -22.07 -14.36 11.82
N SER A 70 -21.15 -15.03 12.52
CA SER A 70 -21.48 -15.88 13.68
C SER A 70 -21.09 -15.26 15.02
N LEU A 71 -21.95 -15.47 16.04
CA LEU A 71 -21.67 -15.06 17.42
C LEU A 71 -20.36 -15.70 17.95
N TYR A 72 -20.10 -16.94 17.60
CA TYR A 72 -18.88 -17.65 17.96
C TYR A 72 -17.63 -16.90 17.46
N TYR A 73 -17.62 -16.48 16.21
CA TYR A 73 -16.49 -15.74 15.62
C TYR A 73 -16.30 -14.38 16.31
N ARG A 74 -17.40 -13.70 16.63
CA ARG A 74 -17.36 -12.42 17.36
C ARG A 74 -16.73 -12.55 18.75
N LEU A 75 -17.09 -13.64 19.49
CA LEU A 75 -16.50 -13.93 20.79
C LEU A 75 -15.04 -14.34 20.70
N LYS A 76 -14.68 -15.18 19.73
CA LYS A 76 -13.30 -15.62 19.48
C LYS A 76 -12.37 -14.47 19.16
N ASN A 77 -12.86 -13.38 18.54
CA ASN A 77 -12.08 -12.21 18.17
C ASN A 77 -11.99 -11.11 19.25
N ILE A 78 -12.56 -11.31 20.43
CA ILE A 78 -12.46 -10.34 21.54
C ILE A 78 -11.00 -9.98 21.85
N PRO A 79 -10.06 -10.92 21.98
CA PRO A 79 -8.66 -10.59 22.27
C PRO A 79 -8.03 -9.68 21.22
N ASN A 80 -8.29 -9.94 19.94
CA ASN A 80 -7.80 -9.09 18.82
C ASN A 80 -8.39 -7.68 18.92
N LYS A 81 -9.70 -7.55 19.18
CA LYS A 81 -10.36 -6.25 19.34
C LYS A 81 -9.79 -5.45 20.51
N LEU A 82 -9.51 -6.12 21.64
CA LEU A 82 -8.87 -5.49 22.81
C LEU A 82 -7.43 -5.06 22.51
N PHE A 83 -6.67 -5.89 21.81
CA PHE A 83 -5.32 -5.56 21.38
C PHE A 83 -5.31 -4.31 20.48
N ILE A 84 -6.13 -4.28 19.43
CA ILE A 84 -6.30 -3.15 18.52
C ILE A 84 -6.73 -1.89 19.27
N ARG A 85 -7.73 -1.99 20.16
CA ARG A 85 -8.19 -0.86 20.98
C ARG A 85 -7.06 -0.29 21.84
N ARG A 86 -6.24 -1.15 22.44
CA ARG A 86 -5.09 -0.73 23.27
C ARG A 86 -4.03 -0.03 22.40
N MET A 87 -3.75 -0.56 21.22
CA MET A 87 -2.80 0.00 20.28
C MET A 87 -3.21 1.41 19.82
N LEU A 88 -4.50 1.61 19.52
CA LEU A 88 -5.06 2.87 19.06
C LEU A 88 -5.38 3.88 20.18
N LYS A 89 -5.11 3.56 21.45
CA LYS A 89 -5.52 4.38 22.61
C LYS A 89 -5.09 5.85 22.55
N LYS A 90 -3.93 6.10 21.92
CA LYS A 90 -3.33 7.44 21.78
C LYS A 90 -3.54 8.07 20.40
N SER A 91 -4.20 7.35 19.48
CA SER A 91 -4.44 7.84 18.12
C SER A 91 -5.59 8.85 18.10
N ASN A 92 -5.60 9.69 17.06
CA ASN A 92 -6.69 10.63 16.82
C ASN A 92 -8.03 9.88 16.63
N PRO A 93 -9.07 10.17 17.43
CA PRO A 93 -10.37 9.48 17.32
C PRO A 93 -11.04 9.68 15.95
N ASP A 94 -10.85 10.82 15.29
CA ASP A 94 -11.38 11.08 13.94
C ASP A 94 -10.73 10.18 12.89
N HIS A 95 -9.40 9.99 12.96
CA HIS A 95 -8.71 9.06 12.07
C HIS A 95 -9.22 7.63 12.24
N ILE A 96 -9.44 7.18 13.48
CA ILE A 96 -10.01 5.86 13.78
C ILE A 96 -11.43 5.73 13.21
N ALA A 97 -12.27 6.75 13.37
CA ALA A 97 -13.64 6.74 12.86
C ALA A 97 -13.67 6.69 11.33
N LYS A 98 -12.83 7.48 10.66
CA LYS A 98 -12.68 7.50 9.21
C LYS A 98 -12.19 6.14 8.68
N SER A 99 -11.16 5.56 9.29
CA SER A 99 -10.64 4.24 8.93
C SER A 99 -11.74 3.17 9.01
N LYS A 100 -12.48 3.11 10.12
CA LYS A 100 -13.59 2.16 10.27
C LYS A 100 -14.68 2.35 9.24
N LYS A 101 -15.02 3.60 8.88
CA LYS A 101 -16.00 3.91 7.85
C LYS A 101 -15.56 3.39 6.48
N ILE A 102 -14.28 3.62 6.11
CA ILE A 102 -13.69 3.14 4.87
C ILE A 102 -13.74 1.61 4.80
N ILE A 103 -13.24 0.91 5.82
CA ILE A 103 -13.24 -0.55 5.85
C ILE A 103 -14.66 -1.11 5.77
N SER A 104 -15.63 -0.45 6.39
CA SER A 104 -17.03 -0.84 6.27
C SER A 104 -17.59 -0.62 4.85
N SER A 105 -17.21 0.46 4.14
CA SER A 105 -17.62 0.68 2.75
C SER A 105 -16.98 -0.31 1.77
N MET A 106 -15.79 -0.78 2.09
CA MET A 106 -15.14 -1.89 1.37
C MET A 106 -15.75 -3.27 1.67
N GLU A 107 -16.76 -3.35 2.56
CA GLU A 107 -17.37 -4.59 3.05
C GLU A 107 -16.38 -5.53 3.76
N LYS A 108 -15.33 -4.99 4.35
CA LYS A 108 -14.30 -5.71 5.08
C LYS A 108 -14.54 -5.65 6.60
N VAL A 109 -13.87 -6.54 7.32
CA VAL A 109 -13.79 -6.53 8.79
C VAL A 109 -12.56 -5.72 9.20
N TYR A 110 -12.72 -4.84 10.19
CA TYR A 110 -11.63 -4.05 10.74
C TYR A 110 -10.59 -4.93 11.42
N THR A 111 -9.36 -4.86 10.95
CA THR A 111 -8.25 -5.75 11.35
C THR A 111 -7.14 -4.99 12.09
N TYR A 112 -6.09 -5.71 12.42
CA TYR A 112 -4.86 -5.15 12.94
C TYR A 112 -4.11 -4.34 11.87
N ASP A 113 -4.19 -4.75 10.60
CA ASP A 113 -3.55 -4.04 9.49
C ASP A 113 -4.15 -2.64 9.31
N ASP A 114 -5.48 -2.51 9.37
CA ASP A 114 -6.16 -1.21 9.33
C ASP A 114 -5.75 -0.28 10.47
N ALA A 115 -5.58 -0.84 11.67
CA ALA A 115 -5.12 -0.09 12.83
C ALA A 115 -3.69 0.44 12.66
N ARG A 116 -2.80 -0.34 12.02
CA ARG A 116 -1.43 0.11 11.69
C ARG A 116 -1.44 1.30 10.74
N MET A 117 -2.33 1.31 9.76
CA MET A 117 -2.48 2.44 8.82
C MET A 117 -2.88 3.72 9.54
N VAL A 118 -3.79 3.65 10.53
CA VAL A 118 -4.12 4.81 11.37
C VAL A 118 -2.89 5.36 12.09
N LEU A 119 -2.04 4.49 12.61
CA LEU A 119 -0.81 4.89 13.30
C LEU A 119 0.23 5.47 12.33
N THR A 120 0.37 4.88 11.14
CA THR A 120 1.24 5.38 10.08
C THR A 120 0.83 6.79 9.66
N VAL A 121 -0.46 7.03 9.39
CA VAL A 121 -0.96 8.37 9.06
C VAL A 121 -0.76 9.34 10.23
N GLY A 122 -0.92 8.87 11.48
CA GLY A 122 -0.63 9.66 12.67
C GLY A 122 0.82 10.13 12.74
N VAL A 123 1.79 9.29 12.37
CA VAL A 123 3.21 9.67 12.28
C VAL A 123 3.44 10.65 11.14
N LEU A 124 2.97 10.35 9.93
CA LEU A 124 3.16 11.24 8.78
C LEU A 124 2.62 12.65 9.05
N SER A 125 1.46 12.74 9.71
CA SER A 125 0.85 14.03 10.07
C SER A 125 1.63 14.85 11.09
N GLN A 126 2.61 14.27 11.79
CA GLN A 126 3.47 14.98 12.73
C GLN A 126 4.67 15.65 12.04
N PHE A 127 5.10 15.11 10.91
CA PHE A 127 6.31 15.55 10.22
C PHE A 127 6.03 16.29 8.91
N ILE A 128 4.86 16.07 8.30
CA ILE A 128 4.52 16.61 6.97
C ILE A 128 3.29 17.51 7.10
N GLU A 129 3.51 18.82 7.07
CA GLU A 129 2.46 19.82 7.28
C GLU A 129 1.49 19.93 6.11
N GLU A 130 1.98 19.78 4.86
CA GLU A 130 1.19 20.04 3.64
C GLU A 130 0.56 18.79 3.02
N LEU A 131 0.36 17.71 3.80
CA LEU A 131 -0.24 16.45 3.30
C LEU A 131 -1.55 16.66 2.53
N ASN A 132 -2.35 17.67 2.89
CA ASN A 132 -3.65 17.88 2.24
C ASN A 132 -3.55 18.31 0.76
N SER A 133 -2.45 18.88 0.33
CA SER A 133 -2.20 19.28 -1.07
C SER A 133 -1.16 18.42 -1.77
N ALA A 134 -0.61 17.44 -1.08
CA ALA A 134 0.47 16.60 -1.55
C ALA A 134 0.01 15.57 -2.61
N THR A 135 0.95 15.20 -3.47
CA THR A 135 0.90 13.98 -4.26
C THR A 135 1.62 12.89 -3.49
N VAL A 136 0.90 11.84 -3.11
CA VAL A 136 1.40 10.74 -2.30
C VAL A 136 1.47 9.47 -3.11
N VAL A 137 2.65 8.87 -3.20
CA VAL A 137 2.88 7.56 -3.81
C VAL A 137 2.91 6.50 -2.72
N ILE A 138 2.11 5.46 -2.85
CA ILE A 138 2.09 4.29 -1.96
C ILE A 138 2.56 3.08 -2.75
N ILE A 139 3.64 2.46 -2.28
CA ILE A 139 4.22 1.27 -2.91
C ILE A 139 3.79 0.05 -2.11
N GLY A 140 2.90 -0.77 -2.68
CA GLY A 140 2.43 -2.00 -2.05
C GLY A 140 1.36 -1.77 -0.97
N ASP A 141 0.31 -1.01 -1.25
CA ASP A 141 -0.85 -0.82 -0.33
C ASP A 141 -1.65 -2.12 -0.13
N GLY A 142 -1.81 -2.89 -1.19
CA GLY A 142 -2.42 -4.22 -1.18
C GLY A 142 -3.93 -4.23 -1.38
N TYR A 143 -4.69 -3.41 -0.68
CA TYR A 143 -6.14 -3.26 -0.83
C TYR A 143 -6.58 -1.79 -0.93
N GLY A 144 -5.65 -0.88 -1.13
CA GLY A 144 -5.92 0.56 -1.26
C GLY A 144 -6.34 1.25 0.05
N GLU A 145 -6.16 0.58 1.18
CA GLU A 145 -6.68 1.04 2.48
C GLU A 145 -5.96 2.28 2.99
N LEU A 146 -4.62 2.32 2.88
CA LEU A 146 -3.84 3.47 3.30
C LEU A 146 -4.13 4.69 2.42
N GLY A 147 -4.22 4.49 1.10
CA GLY A 147 -4.59 5.53 0.16
C GLY A 147 -5.98 6.11 0.44
N CYS A 148 -6.96 5.24 0.72
CA CYS A 148 -8.31 5.66 1.12
C CYS A 148 -8.32 6.42 2.44
N LEU A 149 -7.53 6.01 3.43
CA LEU A 149 -7.46 6.68 4.72
C LEU A 149 -6.82 8.07 4.59
N LEU A 150 -5.74 8.19 3.82
CA LEU A 150 -5.13 9.49 3.50
C LEU A 150 -6.14 10.41 2.84
N LYS A 151 -6.89 9.94 1.84
CA LYS A 151 -7.92 10.72 1.15
C LYS A 151 -9.05 11.16 2.08
N ALA A 152 -9.45 10.32 3.05
CA ALA A 152 -10.48 10.68 4.04
C ALA A 152 -10.01 11.78 5.00
N ILE A 153 -8.73 11.76 5.38
CA ILE A 153 -8.17 12.72 6.34
C ILE A 153 -7.76 14.00 5.62
N PHE A 154 -7.20 13.89 4.42
CA PHE A 154 -6.69 14.94 3.57
C PHE A 154 -7.43 14.96 2.21
N PRO A 155 -8.61 15.59 2.11
CA PRO A 155 -9.49 15.44 0.94
C PRO A 155 -8.89 15.92 -0.39
N ARG A 156 -7.89 16.78 -0.38
CA ARG A 156 -7.24 17.29 -1.61
C ARG A 156 -5.98 16.50 -2.00
N VAL A 157 -5.54 15.53 -1.19
CA VAL A 157 -4.39 14.68 -1.52
C VAL A 157 -4.63 13.94 -2.83
N ARG A 158 -3.61 13.86 -3.68
CA ARG A 158 -3.60 12.97 -4.85
C ARG A 158 -2.90 11.68 -4.47
N ILE A 159 -3.53 10.55 -4.73
CA ILE A 159 -2.98 9.23 -4.42
C ILE A 159 -2.50 8.55 -5.69
N ILE A 160 -1.30 7.98 -5.63
CA ILE A 160 -0.74 7.09 -6.65
C ILE A 160 -0.40 5.77 -5.96
N GLN A 161 -1.06 4.70 -6.38
CA GLN A 161 -0.81 3.35 -5.89
C GLN A 161 0.05 2.61 -6.89
N ILE A 162 1.23 2.15 -6.46
CA ILE A 162 2.13 1.34 -7.26
C ILE A 162 2.13 -0.07 -6.69
N ASN A 163 1.78 -1.06 -7.52
CA ASN A 163 1.73 -2.45 -7.10
C ASN A 163 1.95 -3.40 -8.28
N LEU A 164 2.14 -4.69 -7.98
CA LEU A 164 2.09 -5.74 -8.99
C LEU A 164 0.70 -5.78 -9.61
N GLY A 165 0.59 -6.14 -10.89
CA GLY A 165 -0.67 -6.11 -11.64
C GLY A 165 -1.82 -6.83 -10.93
N GLU A 166 -1.56 -8.04 -10.42
CA GLU A 166 -2.53 -8.86 -9.69
C GLU A 166 -3.01 -8.19 -8.39
N VAL A 167 -2.11 -7.52 -7.69
CA VAL A 167 -2.43 -6.82 -6.43
C VAL A 167 -3.13 -5.50 -6.71
N LEU A 168 -2.72 -4.80 -7.75
CA LEU A 168 -3.28 -3.50 -8.17
C LEU A 168 -4.78 -3.60 -8.52
N ILE A 169 -5.24 -4.76 -9.00
CA ILE A 169 -6.67 -5.03 -9.23
C ILE A 169 -7.47 -4.86 -7.93
N PHE A 170 -6.92 -5.37 -6.80
CA PHE A 170 -7.57 -5.24 -5.49
C PHE A 170 -7.51 -3.82 -4.97
N ASP A 171 -6.37 -3.12 -5.15
CA ASP A 171 -6.25 -1.70 -4.82
C ASP A 171 -7.36 -0.90 -5.53
N ALA A 172 -7.51 -1.06 -6.84
CA ALA A 172 -8.52 -0.35 -7.62
C ALA A 172 -9.96 -0.73 -7.24
N HIS A 173 -10.22 -2.04 -7.00
CA HIS A 173 -11.55 -2.53 -6.64
C HIS A 173 -12.02 -1.98 -5.28
N TYR A 174 -11.20 -2.11 -4.26
CA TYR A 174 -11.59 -1.68 -2.90
C TYR A 174 -11.60 -0.17 -2.76
N THR A 175 -10.66 0.53 -3.39
CA THR A 175 -10.68 2.00 -3.46
C THR A 175 -11.94 2.49 -4.15
N GLY A 176 -12.34 1.85 -5.27
CA GLY A 176 -13.59 2.18 -5.98
C GLY A 176 -14.84 1.94 -5.14
N LYS A 177 -14.87 0.91 -4.28
CA LYS A 177 -15.96 0.72 -3.32
C LYS A 177 -16.02 1.82 -2.25
N ALA A 178 -14.86 2.27 -1.78
CA ALA A 178 -14.79 3.32 -0.78
C ALA A 178 -15.10 4.72 -1.35
N TYR A 179 -14.73 4.97 -2.59
CA TYR A 179 -14.80 6.26 -3.27
C TYR A 179 -15.35 6.15 -4.70
N PRO A 180 -16.63 5.70 -4.88
CA PRO A 180 -17.19 5.46 -6.22
C PRO A 180 -17.36 6.74 -7.07
N ASP A 181 -17.48 7.91 -6.44
CA ASP A 181 -17.72 9.19 -7.10
C ASP A 181 -16.42 9.97 -7.38
N TYR A 182 -15.25 9.40 -7.06
CA TYR A 182 -13.96 10.02 -7.27
C TYR A 182 -13.37 9.61 -8.62
N GLU A 183 -12.39 10.37 -9.09
CA GLU A 183 -11.67 10.02 -10.32
C GLU A 183 -10.67 8.88 -10.05
N HIS A 184 -10.74 7.85 -10.90
CA HIS A 184 -9.83 6.71 -10.89
C HIS A 184 -9.18 6.56 -12.26
N LYS A 185 -7.86 6.40 -12.31
CA LYS A 185 -7.13 6.29 -13.57
C LYS A 185 -6.02 5.26 -13.52
N LEU A 186 -5.96 4.36 -14.50
CA LEU A 186 -4.78 3.57 -14.78
C LEU A 186 -3.78 4.43 -15.54
N VAL A 187 -2.58 4.57 -14.99
CA VAL A 187 -1.50 5.39 -15.56
C VAL A 187 -0.44 4.48 -16.14
N ASN A 188 -0.11 4.68 -17.40
CA ASN A 188 0.88 3.93 -18.14
C ASN A 188 1.55 4.81 -19.21
N LYS A 189 2.50 4.27 -19.98
CA LYS A 189 3.22 5.01 -21.03
C LYS A 189 2.30 5.65 -22.10
N ASN A 190 1.15 5.04 -22.36
CA ASN A 190 0.19 5.55 -23.36
C ASN A 190 -0.76 6.60 -22.77
N SER A 191 -0.89 6.65 -21.45
CA SER A 191 -1.73 7.59 -20.71
C SER A 191 -1.01 8.02 -19.42
N PRO A 192 0.06 8.85 -19.52
CA PRO A 192 0.93 9.16 -18.39
C PRO A 192 0.38 10.26 -17.45
N GLU A 193 -0.66 10.99 -17.84
CA GLU A 193 -1.21 12.08 -17.04
C GLU A 193 -1.92 11.53 -15.79
N LEU A 194 -1.72 12.19 -14.67
CA LEU A 194 -2.41 11.88 -13.42
C LEU A 194 -3.79 12.53 -13.34
N CYS A 195 -4.78 11.79 -12.83
CA CYS A 195 -6.05 12.40 -12.39
C CYS A 195 -5.89 12.99 -10.98
N LYS A 196 -6.89 13.73 -10.52
CA LYS A 196 -6.81 14.48 -9.24
C LYS A 196 -6.92 13.60 -8.00
N ASP A 197 -7.51 12.38 -8.11
CA ASP A 197 -7.84 11.58 -6.94
C ASP A 197 -6.98 10.31 -6.82
N PHE A 198 -7.33 9.25 -7.53
CA PHE A 198 -6.67 7.95 -7.42
C PHE A 198 -6.05 7.50 -8.74
N ASN A 199 -4.78 7.22 -8.71
CA ASN A 199 -4.00 6.78 -9.85
C ASN A 199 -3.37 5.40 -9.55
N TYR A 200 -3.38 4.52 -10.53
CA TYR A 200 -2.88 3.16 -10.40
C TYR A 200 -1.75 2.96 -11.40
N VAL A 201 -0.62 2.50 -10.91
CA VAL A 201 0.59 2.27 -11.70
C VAL A 201 1.06 0.85 -11.45
N GLU A 202 1.19 0.07 -12.51
CA GLU A 202 1.83 -1.23 -12.41
C GLU A 202 3.32 -1.08 -12.12
N ALA A 203 3.84 -1.87 -11.17
CA ALA A 203 5.21 -1.75 -10.67
C ALA A 203 6.27 -1.80 -11.78
N GLY A 204 6.07 -2.64 -12.80
CA GLY A 204 6.95 -2.73 -13.96
C GLY A 204 7.02 -1.46 -14.82
N ASN A 205 6.04 -0.58 -14.73
CA ASN A 205 5.99 0.67 -15.48
C ASN A 205 6.48 1.89 -14.68
N ALA A 206 6.69 1.76 -13.36
CA ALA A 206 6.95 2.89 -12.48
C ALA A 206 8.22 3.68 -12.84
N ALA A 207 9.29 3.00 -13.25
CA ALA A 207 10.54 3.62 -13.61
C ALA A 207 10.47 4.45 -14.91
N ASP A 208 9.55 4.10 -15.80
CA ASP A 208 9.39 4.76 -17.11
C ASP A 208 8.44 5.98 -17.06
N LEU A 209 7.70 6.10 -15.98
CA LEU A 209 6.76 7.20 -15.74
C LEU A 209 7.46 8.25 -14.87
N ASN A 210 7.77 9.40 -15.40
CA ASN A 210 8.38 10.51 -14.64
C ASN A 210 7.41 11.03 -13.53
N ILE A 211 7.15 10.16 -12.53
CA ILE A 211 6.23 10.43 -11.43
C ILE A 211 6.89 11.45 -10.50
N GLN A 212 6.24 12.61 -10.37
CA GLN A 212 6.61 13.62 -9.39
C GLN A 212 5.67 13.52 -8.20
N ALA A 213 6.22 13.43 -6.99
CA ALA A 213 5.46 13.27 -5.76
C ALA A 213 6.16 13.94 -4.57
N ASP A 214 5.35 14.40 -3.63
CA ASP A 214 5.82 15.05 -2.41
C ASP A 214 6.14 14.01 -1.32
N VAL A 215 5.45 12.87 -1.35
CA VAL A 215 5.59 11.82 -0.33
C VAL A 215 5.57 10.44 -0.95
N PHE A 216 6.54 9.62 -0.60
CA PHE A 216 6.58 8.19 -0.90
C PHE A 216 6.39 7.39 0.38
N ILE A 217 5.57 6.34 0.31
CA ILE A 217 5.26 5.47 1.45
C ILE A 217 5.44 4.02 1.06
N ASN A 218 6.16 3.27 1.88
CA ASN A 218 6.21 1.83 1.79
C ASN A 218 6.06 1.19 3.16
N THR A 219 5.11 0.25 3.29
CA THR A 219 4.89 -0.49 4.52
C THR A 219 4.89 -1.99 4.26
N VAL A 220 5.91 -2.67 4.78
CA VAL A 220 6.07 -4.14 4.82
C VAL A 220 6.21 -4.82 3.45
N SER A 221 6.29 -4.09 2.34
CA SER A 221 6.39 -4.71 1.01
C SER A 221 7.80 -4.70 0.42
N MET A 222 8.66 -3.69 0.69
CA MET A 222 10.03 -3.67 0.15
C MET A 222 10.90 -4.83 0.63
N ALA A 223 10.70 -5.32 1.86
CA ALA A 223 11.40 -6.50 2.34
C ALA A 223 11.07 -7.77 1.53
N GLU A 224 10.03 -7.77 0.72
CA GLU A 224 9.59 -8.86 -0.15
C GLU A 224 10.11 -8.74 -1.58
N MET A 225 10.79 -7.64 -1.90
CA MET A 225 11.38 -7.34 -3.19
C MET A 225 12.85 -7.79 -3.24
N THR A 226 13.42 -7.84 -4.44
CA THR A 226 14.88 -7.92 -4.59
C THR A 226 15.49 -6.55 -4.26
N LEU A 227 16.76 -6.53 -3.82
CA LEU A 227 17.46 -5.28 -3.54
C LEU A 227 17.57 -4.38 -4.78
N ASN A 228 17.74 -4.98 -5.97
CA ASN A 228 17.76 -4.22 -7.23
C ASN A 228 16.45 -3.46 -7.44
N THR A 229 15.29 -4.12 -7.23
CA THR A 229 13.97 -3.48 -7.30
C THR A 229 13.84 -2.33 -6.29
N VAL A 230 14.34 -2.54 -5.06
CA VAL A 230 14.35 -1.49 -4.04
C VAL A 230 15.21 -0.30 -4.49
N HIS A 231 16.39 -0.55 -5.03
CA HIS A 231 17.26 0.50 -5.54
C HIS A 231 16.64 1.26 -6.72
N ASP A 232 15.86 0.60 -7.58
CA ASP A 232 15.15 1.28 -8.66
C ASP A 232 14.10 2.25 -8.12
N TYR A 233 13.38 1.89 -7.05
CA TYR A 233 12.50 2.84 -6.36
C TYR A 233 13.30 4.01 -5.77
N PHE A 234 14.47 3.79 -5.18
CA PHE A 234 15.29 4.89 -4.67
C PHE A 234 15.77 5.83 -5.79
N LYS A 235 16.03 5.33 -7.00
CA LYS A 235 16.29 6.20 -8.17
C LYS A 235 15.09 7.11 -8.46
N ILE A 236 13.85 6.57 -8.41
CA ILE A 236 12.64 7.37 -8.57
C ILE A 236 12.53 8.44 -7.48
N PHE A 237 12.79 8.09 -6.21
CA PHE A 237 12.72 9.05 -5.09
C PHE A 237 13.74 10.18 -5.26
N ARG A 238 14.93 9.87 -5.75
CA ARG A 238 16.01 10.85 -5.94
C ARG A 238 15.90 11.65 -7.25
N SER A 239 15.03 11.26 -8.17
CA SER A 239 14.77 12.00 -9.41
C SER A 239 13.72 13.11 -9.27
N GLN A 240 13.26 13.38 -8.04
CA GLN A 240 12.29 14.42 -7.78
C GLN A 240 12.88 15.82 -8.04
N LYS A 241 12.04 16.76 -8.50
CA LYS A 241 12.46 18.13 -8.80
C LYS A 241 12.39 19.05 -7.56
N SER A 242 11.72 18.61 -6.52
CA SER A 242 11.56 19.29 -5.24
C SER A 242 11.84 18.33 -4.11
N ASP A 243 11.98 18.85 -2.90
CA ASP A 243 12.07 18.07 -1.68
C ASP A 243 10.92 17.06 -1.61
N SER A 244 11.23 15.84 -1.23
CA SER A 244 10.24 14.78 -1.07
C SER A 244 10.49 13.97 0.19
N TYR A 245 9.42 13.49 0.80
CA TYR A 245 9.51 12.62 1.97
C TYR A 245 9.45 11.15 1.56
N PHE A 246 10.26 10.31 2.21
CA PHE A 246 10.10 8.87 2.08
C PHE A 246 9.92 8.22 3.46
N TYR A 247 8.74 7.63 3.67
CA TYR A 247 8.44 6.80 4.83
C TYR A 247 8.54 5.33 4.47
N CYS A 248 9.41 4.61 5.17
CA CYS A 248 9.65 3.19 4.99
C CYS A 248 9.47 2.45 6.32
N CYS A 249 8.56 1.48 6.39
CA CYS A 249 8.36 0.63 7.54
C CYS A 249 8.50 -0.83 7.14
N ASN A 250 9.67 -1.44 7.38
CA ASN A 250 9.98 -2.79 6.92
C ASN A 250 10.78 -3.59 7.93
N ARG A 251 10.87 -4.91 7.72
CA ARG A 251 11.74 -5.78 8.51
C ARG A 251 13.20 -5.38 8.33
N LEU A 252 13.98 -5.44 9.41
CA LEU A 252 15.43 -5.22 9.34
C LEU A 252 16.13 -6.23 8.43
N SER A 253 15.61 -7.46 8.37
CA SER A 253 16.10 -8.50 7.46
C SER A 253 14.97 -9.47 7.14
N LYS A 254 14.88 -9.92 5.90
CA LYS A 254 13.93 -10.95 5.46
C LYS A 254 14.62 -11.93 4.52
N GLN A 255 14.56 -13.21 4.86
CA GLN A 255 14.97 -14.27 3.96
C GLN A 255 13.79 -14.66 3.06
N HIS A 256 14.06 -14.78 1.76
CA HIS A 256 13.13 -15.23 0.74
C HIS A 256 13.18 -16.76 0.58
N PRO A 257 12.20 -17.39 -0.10
CA PRO A 257 12.15 -18.85 -0.27
C PRO A 257 13.38 -19.46 -0.95
N ASP A 258 14.03 -18.72 -1.85
CA ASP A 258 15.28 -19.12 -2.54
C ASP A 258 16.55 -18.94 -1.70
N GLY A 259 16.42 -18.46 -0.46
CA GLY A 259 17.54 -18.17 0.43
C GLY A 259 18.09 -16.76 0.30
N TYR A 260 17.65 -15.96 -0.67
CA TYR A 260 18.03 -14.55 -0.79
C TYR A 260 17.64 -13.78 0.47
N VAL A 261 18.51 -12.86 0.92
CA VAL A 261 18.26 -12.04 2.12
C VAL A 261 18.18 -10.57 1.71
N CYS A 262 17.07 -9.94 2.01
CA CYS A 262 16.85 -8.51 1.84
C CYS A 262 17.00 -7.81 3.19
N ASN A 263 18.05 -6.97 3.34
CA ASN A 263 18.30 -6.21 4.57
C ASN A 263 17.88 -4.75 4.40
N PHE A 264 17.22 -4.20 5.39
CA PHE A 264 16.82 -2.79 5.44
C PHE A 264 18.02 -1.82 5.35
N ALA A 265 19.17 -2.20 5.93
CA ALA A 265 20.39 -1.40 5.90
C ALA A 265 20.98 -1.27 4.49
N ASP A 266 20.71 -2.24 3.60
CA ASP A 266 21.25 -2.28 2.25
C ASP A 266 20.39 -1.51 1.23
N TYR A 267 19.29 -0.89 1.67
CA TYR A 267 18.45 -0.03 0.81
C TYR A 267 19.26 1.20 0.35
N GLY A 268 18.71 2.00 -0.55
CA GLY A 268 19.39 3.17 -1.13
C GLY A 268 19.53 4.39 -0.19
N TRP A 269 19.72 4.18 1.13
CA TRP A 269 19.98 5.24 2.10
C TRP A 269 21.31 5.91 1.84
N LEU A 270 21.36 7.25 1.97
CA LEU A 270 22.59 8.04 1.89
C LEU A 270 22.86 8.73 3.22
N GLU A 271 24.14 8.99 3.50
CA GLU A 271 24.54 9.79 4.68
C GLU A 271 24.02 11.23 4.61
N SER A 272 23.76 11.73 3.41
CA SER A 272 23.20 13.06 3.18
C SER A 272 21.67 13.13 3.40
N ASP A 273 20.98 11.98 3.57
CA ASP A 273 19.54 12.00 3.82
C ASP A 273 19.22 12.69 5.14
N HIS A 274 18.30 13.65 5.14
CA HIS A 274 17.83 14.25 6.37
C HIS A 274 16.85 13.32 7.10
N VAL A 275 17.36 12.62 8.11
CA VAL A 275 16.59 11.63 8.89
C VAL A 275 15.70 12.33 9.92
N LEU A 276 14.38 12.19 9.78
CA LEU A 276 13.38 12.74 10.69
C LEU A 276 12.92 11.72 11.74
N LEU A 277 12.94 10.45 11.38
CA LEU A 277 12.57 9.33 12.25
C LEU A 277 13.39 8.09 11.84
N ASP A 278 13.95 7.38 12.81
CA ASP A 278 14.64 6.10 12.58
C ASP A 278 14.65 5.28 13.87
N GLU A 279 13.65 4.40 14.05
CA GLU A 279 13.49 3.57 15.24
C GLU A 279 12.75 2.26 14.95
N LEU A 280 12.75 1.34 15.91
CA LEU A 280 11.90 0.16 15.83
C LEU A 280 10.43 0.57 15.89
N CYS A 281 9.65 0.18 14.88
CA CYS A 281 8.24 0.55 14.77
C CYS A 281 7.43 0.01 15.96
N PRO A 282 6.87 0.88 16.83
CA PRO A 282 6.28 0.44 18.11
C PRO A 282 5.08 -0.50 17.95
N TRP A 283 4.33 -0.37 16.86
CA TRP A 283 3.11 -1.16 16.63
C TRP A 283 3.35 -2.39 15.76
N HIS A 284 4.55 -2.58 15.22
CA HIS A 284 4.90 -3.73 14.40
C HIS A 284 5.72 -4.81 15.12
N GLN A 285 5.97 -4.69 16.44
CA GLN A 285 6.77 -5.69 17.16
C GLN A 285 5.95 -6.91 17.59
N LYS A 286 4.63 -6.76 17.62
CA LYS A 286 3.69 -7.81 18.05
C LYS A 286 2.43 -7.75 17.21
N ALA A 287 1.90 -8.91 16.85
CA ALA A 287 0.59 -9.04 16.22
C ALA A 287 -0.38 -9.81 17.13
N PRO A 288 -1.70 -9.52 17.05
CA PRO A 288 -2.70 -10.21 17.85
C PRO A 288 -2.89 -11.65 17.40
N ARG A 289 -3.28 -12.53 18.32
CA ARG A 289 -3.74 -13.89 18.05
C ARG A 289 -4.89 -14.27 18.98
N ASN A 290 -5.72 -15.21 18.53
CA ASN A 290 -6.92 -15.63 19.28
C ASN A 290 -6.65 -16.70 20.34
N ARG A 291 -5.39 -17.05 20.63
CA ARG A 291 -4.98 -18.04 21.65
C ARG A 291 -3.96 -17.42 22.60
N PRO A 292 -3.93 -17.80 23.87
CA PRO A 292 -2.88 -17.35 24.79
C PRO A 292 -1.48 -17.54 24.19
N PRO A 293 -0.57 -16.57 24.38
CA PRO A 293 -0.65 -15.35 25.19
C PRO A 293 -1.39 -14.16 24.51
N PHE A 294 -2.27 -14.40 23.52
CA PHE A 294 -3.10 -13.46 22.75
C PHE A 294 -2.32 -12.50 21.84
N TYR A 295 -1.04 -12.71 21.68
CA TYR A 295 -0.16 -12.06 20.70
C TYR A 295 0.96 -13.00 20.31
N TYR A 296 1.62 -12.70 19.20
CA TYR A 296 2.91 -13.27 18.83
C TYR A 296 3.87 -12.14 18.42
N ARG A 297 5.16 -12.39 18.53
CA ARG A 297 6.18 -11.49 17.99
C ARG A 297 6.30 -11.75 16.50
N PHE A 298 6.51 -10.70 15.74
CA PHE A 298 6.88 -10.87 14.35
C PHE A 298 8.21 -11.63 14.23
N ASP A 299 8.36 -12.33 13.13
CA ASP A 299 9.61 -12.94 12.74
C ASP A 299 10.58 -11.85 12.26
N GLY A 300 11.46 -11.45 13.18
CA GLY A 300 12.36 -10.32 13.04
C GLY A 300 11.77 -8.95 13.43
N PRO A 301 12.62 -8.01 13.86
CA PRO A 301 12.21 -6.66 14.18
C PRO A 301 11.83 -5.87 12.92
N ILE A 302 10.84 -4.99 13.06
CA ILE A 302 10.41 -4.06 12.01
C ILE A 302 10.83 -2.65 12.44
N GLN A 303 11.54 -1.97 11.55
CA GLN A 303 11.98 -0.58 11.70
C GLN A 303 11.11 0.32 10.85
N HIS A 304 10.86 1.54 11.31
CA HIS A 304 10.34 2.58 10.49
C HIS A 304 11.31 3.77 10.43
N LYS A 305 11.44 4.30 9.23
CA LYS A 305 12.32 5.41 8.92
C LYS A 305 11.58 6.42 8.06
N LEU A 306 11.69 7.68 8.41
CA LEU A 306 11.21 8.81 7.61
C LEU A 306 12.41 9.70 7.30
N ILE A 307 12.64 9.94 6.03
CA ILE A 307 13.67 10.86 5.55
C ILE A 307 13.05 11.95 4.68
N LEU A 308 13.68 13.11 4.68
CA LEU A 308 13.50 14.14 3.65
C LEU A 308 14.65 13.98 2.64
N ILE A 309 14.28 13.85 1.37
CA ILE A 309 15.20 13.73 0.25
C ILE A 309 15.20 15.06 -0.48
N GLU A 310 16.35 15.72 -0.52
CA GLU A 310 16.55 16.91 -1.33
C GLU A 310 16.78 16.50 -2.80
N PRO A 311 16.33 17.33 -3.77
CA PRO A 311 16.60 17.07 -5.18
C PRO A 311 18.09 16.97 -5.42
N SER A 312 18.51 15.98 -6.19
CA SER A 312 19.89 15.98 -6.69
C SER A 312 20.09 17.25 -7.51
N ILE A 313 21.01 18.09 -7.10
CA ILE A 313 21.47 19.21 -7.92
C ILE A 313 22.13 18.55 -9.13
N ALA A 314 21.34 18.30 -10.18
CA ALA A 314 21.92 17.89 -11.46
C ALA A 314 22.88 19.04 -11.82
N GLU A 315 24.18 18.74 -11.87
CA GLU A 315 25.16 19.65 -12.42
C GLU A 315 24.60 20.08 -13.79
N GLN A 316 24.11 21.32 -13.84
CA GLN A 316 23.76 21.98 -15.09
C GLN A 316 25.10 22.30 -15.75
N THR A 317 25.63 21.33 -16.48
CA THR A 317 26.73 21.51 -17.44
C THR A 317 26.18 21.53 -18.84
#